data_136c52d354ab579ca8e5a5cf04655bea
#
_entry.id   136c52d354ab579ca8e5a5cf04655bea
#
_cell.length_a   1.000
_cell.length_b   1.000
_cell.length_c   1.000
_cell.angle_alpha   90.00
_cell.angle_beta   90.00
_cell.angle_gamma   90.00
#
_symmetry.space_group_name_H-M   'P 1'
#
loop_
_entity.id
_entity.type
_entity.pdbx_description
1 polymer ?
#
loop_
_entity_poly.entity_id
_entity_poly.type
_entity_poly.pdbx_seq_one_letter_code
_entity_poly.pdbx_strand_id
1 'polypeptide(L)'
;MSKKIERKDRHFKFETLQLHVGQESPDPVTDARAVPIYQTSSYVFRNCDHAAARFGLADAGNIYGRLTNPTEDVFEQRMAALEGGVAALAV
;
A
#
# COMPACT_ATOMS: atom_id res chain seq x y z
N MET A 1 13.23 -24.46 7.81
CA MET A 1 12.35 -23.27 7.81
C MET A 1 11.84 -23.01 6.40
N SER A 2 10.55 -22.91 6.22
CA SER A 2 9.98 -22.72 4.89
C SER A 2 10.19 -21.27 4.42
N LYS A 3 10.56 -21.13 3.16
CA LYS A 3 10.73 -19.83 2.53
C LYS A 3 9.37 -19.20 2.26
N LYS A 4 9.19 -17.92 2.60
CA LYS A 4 7.95 -17.21 2.33
C LYS A 4 7.76 -17.07 0.83
N ILE A 5 6.59 -17.45 0.33
CA ILE A 5 6.25 -17.32 -1.09
C ILE A 5 5.76 -15.90 -1.34
N GLU A 6 6.35 -15.23 -2.33
CA GLU A 6 5.90 -13.90 -2.74
C GLU A 6 4.48 -13.93 -3.31
N ARG A 7 3.71 -12.86 -3.12
CA ARG A 7 2.33 -12.80 -3.61
C ARG A 7 2.23 -13.07 -5.12
N LYS A 8 3.17 -12.57 -5.89
CA LYS A 8 3.21 -12.77 -7.35
C LYS A 8 3.31 -14.23 -7.76
N ASP A 9 3.87 -15.07 -6.86
CA ASP A 9 4.07 -16.49 -7.11
C ASP A 9 2.97 -17.36 -6.51
N ARG A 10 1.93 -16.74 -5.93
CA ARG A 10 0.80 -17.43 -5.32
C ARG A 10 -0.42 -17.35 -6.22
N HIS A 11 -1.16 -18.43 -6.26
CA HIS A 11 -2.41 -18.52 -7.02
C HIS A 11 -3.59 -18.65 -6.06
N PHE A 12 -4.12 -17.52 -5.63
CA PHE A 12 -5.24 -17.47 -4.70
C PHE A 12 -6.57 -17.45 -5.45
N LYS A 13 -7.59 -18.04 -4.84
CA LYS A 13 -8.95 -17.92 -5.33
C LYS A 13 -9.49 -16.51 -5.07
N PHE A 14 -10.54 -16.15 -5.79
CA PHE A 14 -11.14 -14.83 -5.73
C PHE A 14 -11.51 -14.43 -4.29
N GLU A 15 -12.06 -15.35 -3.51
CA GLU A 15 -12.48 -15.09 -2.13
C GLU A 15 -11.29 -14.71 -1.23
N THR A 16 -10.14 -15.35 -1.43
CA THR A 16 -8.92 -15.00 -0.70
C THR A 16 -8.40 -13.64 -1.11
N LEU A 17 -8.47 -13.31 -2.40
CA LEU A 17 -8.05 -11.99 -2.90
C LEU A 17 -8.89 -10.87 -2.29
N GLN A 18 -10.19 -11.09 -2.10
CA GLN A 18 -11.08 -10.09 -1.53
C GLN A 18 -10.68 -9.67 -0.10
N LEU A 19 -10.06 -10.57 0.66
CA LEU A 19 -9.76 -10.34 2.06
C LEU A 19 -8.32 -9.93 2.34
N HIS A 20 -7.38 -10.38 1.52
CA HIS A 20 -5.96 -10.31 1.89
C HIS A 20 -5.08 -9.44 1.01
N VAL A 21 -5.46 -9.19 -0.24
CA VAL A 21 -4.60 -8.40 -1.13
C VAL A 21 -4.47 -6.97 -0.62
N GLY A 22 -3.25 -6.50 -0.55
CA GLY A 22 -2.90 -5.19 -0.03
C GLY A 22 -2.61 -5.20 1.47
N GLN A 23 -2.94 -6.29 2.16
CA GLN A 23 -2.77 -6.43 3.61
C GLN A 23 -1.98 -7.69 3.97
N GLU A 24 -1.05 -8.07 3.10
CA GLU A 24 -0.23 -9.27 3.30
C GLU A 24 0.74 -9.12 4.47
N SER A 25 1.15 -7.87 4.76
CA SER A 25 2.04 -7.57 5.89
C SER A 25 1.31 -6.70 6.91
N PRO A 26 1.54 -6.92 8.21
CA PRO A 26 0.92 -6.08 9.23
C PRO A 26 1.48 -4.66 9.20
N ASP A 27 0.74 -3.72 9.80
CA ASP A 27 1.19 -2.34 9.93
C ASP A 27 2.55 -2.29 10.65
N PRO A 28 3.56 -1.61 10.10
CA PRO A 28 4.90 -1.63 10.69
C PRO A 28 5.00 -0.90 12.04
N VAL A 29 4.05 -0.03 12.37
CA VAL A 29 4.08 0.72 13.63
C VAL A 29 3.26 0.02 14.71
N THR A 30 2.07 -0.46 14.38
CA THR A 30 1.11 -0.99 15.35
C THR A 30 0.95 -2.50 15.30
N ASP A 31 1.49 -3.15 14.29
CA ASP A 31 1.30 -4.58 14.00
C ASP A 31 -0.15 -4.95 13.69
N ALA A 32 -0.98 -3.97 13.38
CA ALA A 32 -2.36 -4.22 13.00
C ALA A 32 -2.42 -5.07 11.73
N ARG A 33 -3.32 -6.06 11.72
CA ARG A 33 -3.49 -6.91 10.55
C ARG A 33 -4.05 -6.13 9.37
N ALA A 34 -5.08 -5.33 9.61
CA ALA A 34 -5.64 -4.46 8.59
C ALA A 34 -4.92 -3.12 8.59
N VAL A 35 -4.80 -2.49 7.43
CA VAL A 35 -4.19 -1.17 7.35
C VAL A 35 -5.05 -0.15 8.09
N PRO A 36 -4.46 0.73 8.91
CA PRO A 36 -5.21 1.80 9.57
C PRO A 36 -5.87 2.75 8.57
N ILE A 37 -6.93 3.42 8.98
CA ILE A 37 -7.59 4.43 8.16
C ILE A 37 -6.84 5.76 8.35
N TYR A 38 -6.13 6.20 7.34
CA TYR A 38 -5.35 7.44 7.37
C TYR A 38 -6.20 8.60 6.86
N GLN A 39 -6.87 9.28 7.76
CA GLN A 39 -7.70 10.45 7.45
C GLN A 39 -6.84 11.71 7.48
N THR A 40 -6.01 11.87 6.46
CA THR A 40 -5.10 13.01 6.39
C THR A 40 -5.01 13.53 4.96
N SER A 41 -4.69 14.82 4.83
CA SER A 41 -4.46 15.45 3.54
C SER A 41 -2.98 15.46 3.18
N SER A 42 -2.10 15.76 4.13
CA SER A 42 -0.68 15.94 3.86
C SER A 42 0.17 15.14 4.83
N TYR A 43 1.43 14.95 4.46
CA TYR A 43 2.41 14.22 5.25
C TYR A 43 3.58 15.13 5.58
N VAL A 44 4.15 14.95 6.77
CA VAL A 44 5.22 15.78 7.28
C VAL A 44 6.57 15.18 6.90
N PHE A 45 7.52 16.04 6.54
CA PHE A 45 8.87 15.62 6.23
C PHE A 45 9.80 15.96 7.40
N ARG A 46 10.83 15.13 7.60
CA ARG A 46 11.76 15.30 8.70
C ARG A 46 12.67 16.52 8.49
N ASN A 47 13.02 16.83 7.24
CA ASN A 47 13.86 17.95 6.86
C ASN A 47 13.73 18.18 5.34
N CYS A 48 14.43 19.20 4.82
CA CYS A 48 14.37 19.54 3.39
C CYS A 48 14.95 18.46 2.50
N ASP A 49 15.99 17.77 2.95
CA ASP A 49 16.57 16.66 2.17
C ASP A 49 15.60 15.50 2.05
N HIS A 50 14.86 15.18 3.12
CA HIS A 50 13.83 14.15 3.10
C HIS A 50 12.70 14.53 2.14
N ALA A 51 12.26 15.79 2.18
CA ALA A 51 11.23 16.28 1.27
C ALA A 51 11.69 16.20 -0.18
N ALA A 52 12.92 16.64 -0.47
CA ALA A 52 13.48 16.59 -1.81
C ALA A 52 13.55 15.15 -2.33
N ALA A 53 13.98 14.21 -1.48
CA ALA A 53 14.04 12.80 -1.87
C ALA A 53 12.66 12.25 -2.21
N ARG A 54 11.64 12.62 -1.45
CA ARG A 54 10.27 12.13 -1.68
C ARG A 54 9.66 12.74 -2.94
N PHE A 55 9.82 14.04 -3.15
CA PHE A 55 9.36 14.70 -4.38
C PHE A 55 10.13 14.24 -5.61
N GLY A 56 11.41 13.91 -5.45
CA GLY A 56 12.23 13.37 -6.54
C GLY A 56 12.05 11.86 -6.75
N LEU A 57 11.15 11.20 -6.00
CA LEU A 57 10.87 9.78 -6.08
C LEU A 57 12.03 8.87 -5.65
N ALA A 58 13.03 9.42 -4.96
CA ALA A 58 14.10 8.62 -4.36
C ALA A 58 13.64 7.96 -3.06
N ASP A 59 12.65 8.55 -2.39
CA ASP A 59 11.98 7.99 -1.21
C ASP A 59 10.53 7.73 -1.60
N ALA A 60 10.08 6.48 -1.44
CA ALA A 60 8.76 6.03 -1.89
C ALA A 60 7.61 6.37 -0.92
N GLY A 61 7.83 7.28 0.03
CA GLY A 61 6.79 7.63 1.00
C GLY A 61 5.68 8.50 0.43
N ASN A 62 4.71 8.83 1.28
CA ASN A 62 3.53 9.61 0.91
C ASN A 62 3.80 11.11 1.04
N ILE A 63 3.17 11.91 0.19
CA ILE A 63 3.31 13.37 0.16
C ILE A 63 1.97 14.03 0.50
N TYR A 64 0.91 13.65 -0.18
CA TYR A 64 -0.41 14.25 -0.06
C TYR A 64 -1.48 13.20 -0.31
N GLY A 65 -2.54 13.19 0.51
CA GLY A 65 -3.56 12.13 0.48
C GLY A 65 -4.32 11.98 -0.82
N ARG A 66 -4.40 13.03 -1.62
CA ARG A 66 -5.04 12.96 -2.95
C ARG A 66 -4.19 12.16 -3.94
N LEU A 67 -2.86 12.20 -3.78
CA LEU A 67 -1.94 11.49 -4.66
C LEU A 67 -1.67 10.08 -4.15
N THR A 68 -1.37 9.96 -2.86
CA THR A 68 -1.03 8.68 -2.23
C THR A 68 -1.55 8.66 -0.80
N ASN A 69 -2.04 7.50 -0.38
CA ASN A 69 -2.53 7.28 0.97
C ASN A 69 -2.48 5.77 1.24
N PRO A 70 -1.92 5.31 2.37
CA PRO A 70 -1.83 3.87 2.63
C PRO A 70 -3.17 3.15 2.62
N THR A 71 -4.24 3.80 3.06
CA THR A 71 -5.58 3.20 3.04
C THR A 71 -6.11 3.06 1.61
N GLU A 72 -5.96 4.09 0.79
CA GLU A 72 -6.34 4.04 -0.62
C GLU A 72 -5.49 3.02 -1.38
N ASP A 73 -4.21 2.90 -1.02
CA ASP A 73 -3.30 1.96 -1.67
C ASP A 73 -3.78 0.52 -1.54
N VAL A 74 -4.30 0.13 -0.37
CA VAL A 74 -4.87 -1.20 -0.17
C VAL A 74 -6.07 -1.42 -1.11
N PHE A 75 -6.94 -0.43 -1.22
CA PHE A 75 -8.09 -0.49 -2.12
C PHE A 75 -7.64 -0.66 -3.57
N GLU A 76 -6.65 0.13 -3.99
CA GLU A 76 -6.11 0.08 -5.35
C GLU A 76 -5.51 -1.29 -5.66
N GLN A 77 -4.68 -1.82 -4.77
CA GLN A 77 -4.06 -3.13 -4.96
C GLN A 77 -5.11 -4.23 -5.03
N ARG A 78 -6.10 -4.19 -4.15
CA ARG A 78 -7.14 -5.22 -4.10
C ARG A 78 -8.02 -5.20 -5.35
N MET A 79 -8.43 -4.01 -5.79
CA MET A 79 -9.21 -3.90 -7.01
C MET A 79 -8.44 -4.37 -8.24
N ALA A 80 -7.17 -4.01 -8.35
CA ALA A 80 -6.32 -4.48 -9.43
C ALA A 80 -6.25 -6.01 -9.45
N ALA A 81 -6.08 -6.62 -8.29
CA ALA A 81 -6.01 -8.08 -8.18
C ALA A 81 -7.33 -8.76 -8.53
N LEU A 82 -8.47 -8.22 -8.07
CA LEU A 82 -9.79 -8.80 -8.34
C LEU A 82 -10.17 -8.70 -9.82
N GLU A 83 -9.78 -7.62 -10.48
CA GLU A 83 -10.08 -7.39 -11.91
C GLU A 83 -9.02 -7.97 -12.83
N GLY A 84 -7.95 -8.52 -12.30
CA GLY A 84 -6.83 -9.04 -13.12
C GLY A 84 -6.02 -7.94 -13.80
N GLY A 85 -6.07 -6.72 -13.27
CA GLY A 85 -5.35 -5.58 -13.82
C GLY A 85 -3.93 -5.48 -13.29
N VAL A 86 -3.13 -4.63 -13.94
CA VAL A 86 -1.76 -4.35 -13.53
C VAL A 86 -1.75 -3.41 -12.33
N ALA A 87 -2.63 -2.41 -12.32
CA ALA A 87 -2.71 -1.40 -11.28
C ALA A 87 -4.09 -0.75 -11.28
N ALA A 88 -4.40 -0.02 -10.23
CA ALA A 88 -5.63 0.77 -10.10
C ALA A 88 -5.29 2.10 -9.44
N LEU A 89 -6.13 3.11 -9.65
CA LEU A 89 -5.98 4.43 -9.05
C LEU A 89 -7.32 4.86 -8.45
N ALA A 90 -7.34 5.13 -7.15
CA ALA A 90 -8.50 5.71 -6.48
C ALA A 90 -8.46 7.23 -6.59
N VAL A 91 -9.58 7.83 -6.91
CA VAL A 91 -9.69 9.28 -7.09
C VAL A 91 -10.77 9.87 -6.20
#